data_93bebc8825666caa569693071dd316ed
#
_entry.id   93bebc8825666caa569693071dd316ed
#
_cell.length_a   1.000
_cell.length_b   1.000
_cell.length_c   1.000
_cell.angle_alpha   90.00
_cell.angle_beta   90.00
_cell.angle_gamma   90.00
#
_symmetry.space_group_name_H-M   'P 1'
#
loop_
_entity.id
_entity.type
_entity.pdbx_description
1 polymer ?
#
loop_
_entity_poly.entity_id
_entity_poly.type
_entity_poly.pdbx_seq_one_letter_code
_entity_poly.pdbx_strand_id
1 'polypeptide(L)' 'MSEIMTDTPSIIIYTDGSCLGNPGPGGYGAILVCGDHRKELAQGYANTTNNRMEMRAVIAALETLKQPSKVELYTDSQ' A
#
# COMPACT_ATOMS: atom_id res chain seq x y z
N MET A 1 12.71 29.64 -8.16
CA MET A 1 12.44 29.10 -8.10
C MET A 1 11.81 28.31 -7.50
N SER A 2 11.42 28.38 -7.08
CA SER A 2 10.73 27.67 -6.44
C SER A 2 10.08 26.63 -6.98
N GLU A 3 9.92 26.58 -8.06
CA GLU A 3 9.30 25.56 -8.68
C GLU A 3 9.89 24.27 -8.31
N ILE A 4 10.99 24.28 -7.77
CA ILE A 4 11.59 23.08 -7.31
C ILE A 4 10.75 22.40 -6.30
N MET A 5 10.08 23.17 -5.50
CA MET A 5 9.28 22.60 -4.47
C MET A 5 8.13 21.87 -5.04
N THR A 6 7.77 22.12 -6.25
CA THR A 6 6.62 21.48 -6.83
C THR A 6 6.94 20.10 -7.34
N ASP A 7 8.19 19.68 -7.22
CA ASP A 7 8.57 18.38 -7.73
C ASP A 7 8.36 17.25 -6.74
N THR A 8 7.59 17.50 -5.69
CA THR A 8 7.22 16.41 -4.80
C THR A 8 6.46 15.36 -5.59
N PRO A 9 6.91 14.12 -5.57
CA PRO A 9 6.23 13.09 -6.35
C PRO A 9 4.81 12.86 -5.86
N SER A 10 3.93 12.56 -6.80
CA SER A 10 2.57 12.15 -6.49
C SER A 10 2.47 10.66 -6.71
N ILE A 11 2.00 9.94 -5.72
CA ILE A 11 1.94 8.49 -5.77
C ILE A 11 0.52 8.05 -5.44
N ILE A 12 -0.01 7.16 -6.26
CA ILE A 12 -1.31 6.56 -6.01
C ILE A 12 -1.04 5.16 -5.49
N ILE A 13 -1.67 4.82 -4.37
CA ILE A 13 -1.47 3.52 -3.75
C ILE A 13 -2.82 2.82 -3.64
N TYR A 14 -2.87 1.60 -4.14
CA TYR A 14 -4.04 0.74 -4.00
C TYR A 14 -3.65 -0.40 -3.08
N THR A 15 -4.46 -0.65 -2.06
CA THR A 15 -4.18 -1.75 -1.15
C THR A 15 -5.40 -2.64 -1.00
N ASP A 16 -5.14 -3.92 -0.76
CA ASP A 16 -6.19 -4.90 -0.56
C ASP A 16 -5.66 -5.94 0.41
N GLY A 17 -6.43 -6.26 1.42
CA GLY A 17 -6.03 -7.29 2.39
C GLY A 17 -7.23 -8.11 2.76
N SER A 18 -7.04 -9.40 2.92
CA SER A 18 -8.14 -10.29 3.25
C SER A 18 -7.62 -11.48 4.03
N CYS A 19 -8.58 -12.21 4.59
CA CYS A 19 -8.27 -13.36 5.44
C CYS A 19 -9.41 -14.35 5.33
N LEU A 20 -9.08 -15.62 5.21
CA LEU A 20 -10.07 -16.70 5.20
C LEU A 20 -10.30 -17.12 6.64
N GLY A 21 -11.49 -16.83 7.14
CA GLY A 21 -11.74 -16.94 8.57
C GLY A 21 -11.22 -15.68 9.25
N ASN A 22 -11.31 -15.61 10.55
CA ASN A 22 -10.83 -14.44 11.26
C ASN A 22 -10.62 -14.80 12.72
N PRO A 23 -9.45 -15.40 13.07
CA PRO A 23 -8.23 -15.47 12.28
C PRO A 23 -8.18 -16.65 11.32
N GLY A 24 -7.21 -16.61 10.41
CA GLY A 24 -6.98 -17.69 9.46
C GLY A 24 -5.92 -17.27 8.44
N PRO A 25 -5.75 -18.06 7.38
CA PRO A 25 -4.79 -17.71 6.35
C PRO A 25 -5.23 -16.44 5.64
N GLY A 26 -4.28 -15.59 5.32
CA GLY A 26 -4.60 -14.35 4.63
C GLY A 26 -3.41 -13.75 3.93
N GLY A 27 -3.62 -12.58 3.40
CA GLY A 27 -2.54 -11.88 2.71
C GLY A 27 -2.96 -10.49 2.34
N TYR A 28 -2.00 -9.73 1.84
CA TYR A 28 -2.28 -8.38 1.35
C TYR A 28 -1.57 -8.15 0.05
N GLY A 29 -2.07 -7.18 -0.69
CA GLY A 29 -1.42 -6.69 -1.88
C GLY A 29 -1.44 -5.18 -1.89
N ALA A 30 -0.47 -4.60 -2.54
CA ALA A 30 -0.43 -3.16 -2.71
C ALA A 30 0.16 -2.86 -4.08
N ILE A 31 -0.36 -1.82 -4.71
CA ILE A 31 0.14 -1.35 -5.99
C ILE A 31 0.43 0.12 -5.84
N LEU A 32 1.66 0.51 -6.15
CA LEU A 32 2.08 1.90 -6.10
C LEU A 32 2.32 2.38 -7.51
N VAL A 33 1.71 3.50 -7.87
CA VAL A 33 1.83 4.06 -9.22
C VAL A 33 2.37 5.48 -9.11
N CYS A 34 3.45 5.74 -9.81
CA CYS A 34 4.04 7.06 -9.85
C CYS A 34 4.45 7.34 -11.30
N GLY A 35 3.65 8.14 -12.00
CA GLY A 35 3.89 8.41 -13.42
C GLY A 35 3.83 7.11 -14.21
N ASP A 36 4.94 6.79 -14.86
CA ASP A 36 5.02 5.57 -15.65
C ASP A 36 5.53 4.39 -14.85
N HIS A 37 5.85 4.59 -13.58
CA HIS A 37 6.41 3.54 -12.75
C HIS A 37 5.33 2.87 -11.93
N ARG A 38 5.44 1.56 -11.80
CA ARG A 38 4.47 0.78 -11.05
C ARG A 38 5.21 -0.26 -10.25
N LYS A 39 4.85 -0.40 -9.00
CA LYS A 39 5.44 -1.39 -8.12
C LYS A 39 4.34 -2.16 -7.43
N GLU A 40 4.49 -3.47 -7.37
CA GLU A 40 3.51 -4.33 -6.72
C GLU A 40 4.15 -5.02 -5.53
N LEU A 41 3.40 -5.09 -4.45
CA LEU A 41 3.81 -5.78 -3.23
C LEU A 41 2.76 -6.81 -2.89
N ALA A 42 3.18 -7.94 -2.35
CA ALA A 42 2.25 -8.96 -1.90
C ALA A 42 2.92 -9.81 -0.83
N GLN A 43 2.13 -10.24 0.14
CA GLN A 43 2.65 -11.07 1.23
C GLN A 43 1.52 -11.93 1.77
N GLY A 44 1.83 -13.20 2.01
CA GLY A 44 0.87 -14.12 2.59
C GLY A 44 1.22 -14.45 4.03
N TYR A 45 0.22 -14.82 4.81
CA TYR A 45 0.38 -15.16 6.21
C TYR A 45 -0.44 -16.41 6.52
N ALA A 46 0.10 -17.28 7.33
CA ALA A 46 -0.59 -18.51 7.68
C ALA A 46 -1.75 -18.27 8.66
N ASN A 47 -1.60 -17.28 9.52
CA ASN A 47 -2.62 -16.99 10.52
C ASN A 47 -2.67 -15.49 10.79
N THR A 48 -3.75 -14.85 10.43
CA THR A 48 -3.86 -13.41 10.55
C THR A 48 -5.33 -13.01 10.62
N THR A 49 -5.59 -11.71 10.57
CA THR A 49 -6.95 -11.19 10.56
C THR A 49 -7.09 -10.18 9.42
N ASN A 50 -8.33 -9.87 9.04
CA ASN A 50 -8.57 -8.87 8.00
C ASN A 50 -7.96 -7.53 8.38
N ASN A 51 -8.16 -7.09 9.62
CA ASN A 51 -7.64 -5.80 10.05
C ASN A 51 -6.12 -5.74 9.94
N ARG A 52 -5.46 -6.82 10.32
CA ARG A 52 -4.00 -6.85 10.20
C ARG A 52 -3.55 -6.76 8.76
N MET A 53 -4.26 -7.45 7.86
CA MET A 53 -3.87 -7.44 6.46
C MET A 53 -4.07 -6.07 5.84
N GLU A 54 -5.17 -5.39 6.20
CA GLU A 54 -5.40 -4.05 5.71
C GLU A 54 -4.32 -3.09 6.19
N MET A 55 -3.98 -3.15 7.47
CA MET A 55 -2.97 -2.27 8.03
C MET A 55 -1.59 -2.57 7.49
N ARG A 56 -1.26 -3.85 7.34
CA ARG A 56 0.05 -4.22 6.83
C ARG A 56 0.23 -3.80 5.38
N ALA A 57 -0.84 -3.86 4.59
CA ALA A 57 -0.76 -3.41 3.20
C ALA A 57 -0.39 -1.94 3.14
N VAL A 58 -1.04 -1.13 3.98
CA VAL A 58 -0.76 0.30 4.00
C VAL A 58 0.66 0.57 4.49
N ILE A 59 1.06 -0.09 5.57
CA ILE A 59 2.39 0.11 6.12
C ILE A 59 3.46 -0.30 5.11
N ALA A 60 3.28 -1.46 4.47
CA ALA A 60 4.26 -1.93 3.50
C ALA A 60 4.38 -0.96 2.34
N ALA A 61 3.24 -0.43 1.86
CA ALA A 61 3.26 0.51 0.76
C ALA A 61 4.00 1.79 1.17
N LEU A 62 3.70 2.31 2.35
CA LEU A 62 4.34 3.55 2.79
C LEU A 62 5.82 3.36 3.05
N GLU A 63 6.22 2.18 3.49
CA GLU A 63 7.64 1.91 3.75
C GLU A 63 8.48 1.84 2.48
N THR A 64 7.86 1.69 1.32
CA THR A 64 8.62 1.69 0.08
C THR A 64 8.95 3.09 -0.39
N LEU A 65 8.35 4.11 0.19
CA LEU A 65 8.60 5.48 -0.21
C LEU A 65 9.92 5.95 0.37
N LYS A 66 10.78 6.49 -0.48
CA LYS A 66 12.13 6.88 -0.06
C LYS A 66 12.26 8.37 0.14
N GLN A 67 11.23 9.12 -0.13
CA GLN A 67 11.25 10.56 0.00
C GLN A 67 9.85 11.06 0.26
N PRO A 68 9.70 12.27 0.78
CA PRO A 68 8.35 12.82 0.98
C PRO A 68 7.59 12.82 -0.33
N SER A 69 6.32 12.43 -0.26
CA SER A 69 5.50 12.28 -1.44
C SER A 69 4.08 12.67 -1.13
N LYS A 70 3.35 13.09 -2.16
CA LYS A 70 1.92 13.26 -2.04
C LYS A 70 1.29 11.91 -2.31
N VAL A 71 0.47 11.43 -1.41
CA VAL A 71 -0.07 10.08 -1.52
C VAL A 71 -1.58 10.13 -1.59
N GLU A 72 -2.13 9.45 -2.59
CA GLU A 72 -3.55 9.15 -2.66
C GLU A 72 -3.68 7.67 -2.37
N LEU A 73 -4.39 7.33 -1.33
CA LEU A 73 -4.51 5.95 -0.89
C LEU A 73 -5.93 5.46 -1.10
N TYR A 74 -6.06 4.36 -1.81
CA TYR A 74 -7.33 3.69 -2.04
C TYR A 74 -7.24 2.31 -1.43
N THR A 75 -8.15 1.98 -0.54
CA THR A 75 -8.19 0.67 0.07
C THR A 75 -9.49 0.00 -0.32
N ASP A 76 -9.40 -1.30 -0.56
CA ASP A 76 -10.58 -2.10 -0.84
C ASP A 76 -10.71 -3.07 0.31
N SER A 77 -11.18 -2.57 1.43
CA SER A 77 -11.35 -3.42 2.60
C SER A 77 -12.83 -3.72 2.81
N GLN A 78 -13.09 -4.93 3.19
CA GLN A 78 -14.45 -5.40 3.38
C GLN A 78 -14.86 -5.28 4.83
#